data_d19105f52dca862901f3033e45972d86
#
_entry.id   d19105f52dca862901f3033e45972d86
#
_cell.length_a   1.000
_cell.length_b   1.000
_cell.length_c   1.000
_cell.angle_alpha   90.00
_cell.angle_beta   90.00
_cell.angle_gamma   90.00
#
_symmetry.space_group_name_H-M   'P 1'
#
loop_
_entity.id
_entity.type
_entity.pdbx_description
1 polymer ?
#
loop_
_entity_poly.entity_id
_entity_poly.type
_entity_poly.pdbx_seq_one_letter_code
_entity_poly.pdbx_strand_id
1 'polypeptide(L)'
;MFKNDYLARVYDEVSGRSAGETEFLQAVREVLESLEAYVEKHPELEQQGILERMVEPERFIQFRVSWVDDAGKVHVNRGYRVQFNSAIGPYKGGLRLHPSVTASVIKFLGFEQVFKNSLTGLPMGGGKGGSDFDPKGRSDAEIMRFCQSFMTALYRYIGPDVDVPAGDIDRKSVV
;
A
#
# COMPACT_ATOMS: atom_id res chain seq x y z
N MET A 1 -22.35 9.27 -7.01
CA MET A 1 -21.98 10.19 -8.11
C MET A 1 -21.55 11.49 -7.47
N PHE A 2 -20.33 11.95 -7.70
CA PHE A 2 -19.85 13.20 -7.10
C PHE A 2 -20.69 14.37 -7.61
N LYS A 3 -20.98 15.33 -6.72
CA LYS A 3 -21.66 16.58 -7.07
C LYS A 3 -20.66 17.65 -7.52
N ASN A 4 -19.41 17.52 -7.06
CA ASN A 4 -18.32 18.42 -7.37
C ASN A 4 -17.56 17.91 -8.61
N ASP A 5 -17.42 18.74 -9.64
CA ASP A 5 -16.81 18.40 -10.93
C ASP A 5 -15.31 18.06 -10.78
N TYR A 6 -14.60 18.71 -9.86
CA TYR A 6 -13.19 18.40 -9.58
C TYR A 6 -13.01 17.00 -9.05
N LEU A 7 -13.85 16.58 -8.07
CA LEU A 7 -13.79 15.22 -7.52
C LEU A 7 -14.17 14.17 -8.57
N ALA A 8 -15.16 14.46 -9.40
CA ALA A 8 -15.56 13.57 -10.50
C ALA A 8 -14.39 13.36 -11.48
N ARG A 9 -13.73 14.43 -11.90
CA ARG A 9 -12.56 14.38 -12.79
C ARG A 9 -11.40 13.57 -12.19
N VAL A 10 -11.03 13.85 -10.92
CA VAL A 10 -9.95 13.11 -10.23
C VAL A 10 -10.28 11.61 -10.15
N TYR A 11 -11.52 11.27 -9.81
CA TYR A 11 -11.94 9.87 -9.76
C TYR A 11 -11.93 9.18 -11.12
N ASP A 12 -12.37 9.84 -12.17
CA ASP A 12 -12.36 9.30 -13.55
C ASP A 12 -10.92 9.06 -14.03
N GLU A 13 -10.01 9.99 -13.75
CA GLU A 13 -8.60 9.85 -14.10
C GLU A 13 -7.94 8.68 -13.39
N VAL A 14 -8.11 8.55 -12.06
CA VAL A 14 -7.53 7.43 -11.30
C VAL A 14 -8.16 6.10 -11.69
N SER A 15 -9.46 6.08 -12.00
CA SER A 15 -10.16 4.88 -12.47
C SER A 15 -9.62 4.40 -13.82
N GLY A 16 -9.30 5.31 -14.72
CA GLY A 16 -8.69 4.99 -16.00
C GLY A 16 -7.30 4.39 -15.87
N ARG A 17 -6.48 4.91 -14.93
CA ARG A 17 -5.11 4.41 -14.68
C ARG A 17 -5.07 3.09 -13.90
N SER A 18 -6.03 2.88 -13.01
CA SER A 18 -6.11 1.75 -12.08
C SER A 18 -7.22 0.77 -12.44
N ALA A 19 -7.50 0.61 -13.73
CA ALA A 19 -8.56 -0.28 -14.22
C ALA A 19 -8.40 -1.71 -13.66
N GLY A 20 -9.46 -2.23 -13.02
CA GLY A 20 -9.46 -3.55 -12.39
C GLY A 20 -8.97 -3.59 -10.93
N GLU A 21 -8.50 -2.48 -10.38
CA GLU A 21 -8.09 -2.38 -8.97
C GLU A 21 -9.28 -1.99 -8.07
N THR A 22 -10.24 -2.89 -7.94
CA THR A 22 -11.57 -2.62 -7.34
C THR A 22 -11.50 -2.14 -5.90
N GLU A 23 -10.68 -2.75 -5.06
CA GLU A 23 -10.54 -2.39 -3.65
C GLU A 23 -9.92 -1.00 -3.51
N PHE A 24 -8.92 -0.70 -4.31
CA PHE A 24 -8.28 0.61 -4.32
C PHE A 24 -9.24 1.70 -4.79
N LEU A 25 -9.94 1.49 -5.90
CA LEU A 25 -10.89 2.45 -6.46
C LEU A 25 -12.08 2.70 -5.52
N GLN A 26 -12.53 1.68 -4.80
CA GLN A 26 -13.56 1.85 -3.77
C GLN A 26 -13.09 2.79 -2.65
N ALA A 27 -11.90 2.55 -2.11
CA ALA A 27 -11.35 3.40 -1.06
C ALA A 27 -11.14 4.86 -1.51
N VAL A 28 -10.63 5.05 -2.74
CA VAL A 28 -10.49 6.39 -3.33
C VAL A 28 -11.85 7.08 -3.40
N ARG A 29 -12.88 6.40 -3.88
CA ARG A 29 -14.23 6.94 -3.96
C ARG A 29 -14.74 7.40 -2.60
N GLU A 30 -14.66 6.53 -1.58
CA GLU A 30 -15.15 6.82 -0.23
C GLU A 30 -14.45 8.04 0.38
N VAL A 31 -13.14 8.15 0.20
CA VAL A 31 -12.37 9.31 0.69
C VAL A 31 -12.76 10.58 -0.06
N LEU A 32 -12.81 10.55 -1.40
CA LEU A 32 -13.19 11.73 -2.18
C LEU A 32 -14.61 12.21 -1.85
N GLU A 33 -15.58 11.29 -1.68
CA GLU A 33 -16.94 11.62 -1.25
C GLU A 33 -16.95 12.30 0.13
N SER A 34 -16.09 11.85 1.06
CA SER A 34 -15.98 12.45 2.40
C SER A 34 -15.39 13.87 2.38
N LEU A 35 -14.62 14.21 1.36
CA LEU A 35 -13.98 15.52 1.21
C LEU A 35 -14.84 16.56 0.48
N GLU A 36 -16.02 16.20 -0.06
CA GLU A 36 -16.83 17.07 -0.92
C GLU A 36 -17.09 18.44 -0.29
N ALA A 37 -17.59 18.46 0.94
CA ALA A 37 -17.89 19.72 1.65
C ALA A 37 -16.64 20.56 1.98
N TYR A 38 -15.47 19.95 2.05
CA TYR A 38 -14.21 20.64 2.27
C TYR A 38 -13.69 21.26 0.96
N VAL A 39 -13.70 20.48 -0.12
CA VAL A 39 -13.24 20.90 -1.46
C VAL A 39 -14.05 22.09 -1.99
N GLU A 40 -15.37 22.11 -1.76
CA GLU A 40 -16.22 23.26 -2.14
C GLU A 40 -15.77 24.60 -1.55
N LYS A 41 -15.13 24.58 -0.39
CA LYS A 41 -14.63 25.75 0.33
C LYS A 41 -13.17 26.08 0.05
N HIS A 42 -12.47 25.17 -0.64
CA HIS A 42 -11.03 25.22 -0.85
C HIS A 42 -10.65 25.01 -2.33
N PRO A 43 -10.97 25.99 -3.22
CA PRO A 43 -10.67 25.90 -4.65
C PRO A 43 -9.15 25.82 -4.94
N GLU A 44 -8.31 26.24 -4.01
CA GLU A 44 -6.85 26.12 -4.10
C GLU A 44 -6.37 24.65 -4.19
N LEU A 45 -7.16 23.70 -3.70
CA LEU A 45 -6.81 22.28 -3.79
C LEU A 45 -6.75 21.80 -5.25
N GLU A 46 -7.70 22.25 -6.09
CA GLU A 46 -7.68 21.98 -7.51
C GLU A 46 -6.54 22.67 -8.22
N GLN A 47 -6.33 23.97 -7.95
CA GLN A 47 -5.26 24.75 -8.55
C GLN A 47 -3.87 24.16 -8.30
N GLN A 48 -3.69 23.50 -7.15
CA GLN A 48 -2.43 22.89 -6.75
C GLN A 48 -2.34 21.40 -7.07
N GLY A 49 -3.39 20.78 -7.63
CA GLY A 49 -3.46 19.36 -7.94
C GLY A 49 -3.27 18.48 -6.71
N ILE A 50 -3.86 18.85 -5.58
CA ILE A 50 -3.66 18.16 -4.30
C ILE A 50 -4.24 16.75 -4.35
N LEU A 51 -5.49 16.62 -4.81
CA LEU A 51 -6.18 15.34 -4.81
C LEU A 51 -5.59 14.38 -5.84
N GLU A 52 -5.16 14.88 -7.00
CA GLU A 52 -4.44 14.07 -8.00
C GLU A 52 -3.20 13.41 -7.41
N ARG A 53 -2.42 14.15 -6.61
CA ARG A 53 -1.24 13.61 -5.92
C ARG A 53 -1.59 12.72 -4.74
N MET A 54 -2.74 12.91 -4.12
CA MET A 54 -3.19 12.08 -3.00
C MET A 54 -3.67 10.71 -3.44
N VAL A 55 -4.24 10.59 -4.63
CA VAL A 55 -4.75 9.31 -5.15
C VAL A 55 -3.73 8.52 -5.97
N GLU A 56 -2.57 9.09 -6.26
CA GLU A 56 -1.49 8.43 -7.00
C GLU A 56 -0.32 8.12 -6.07
N PRO A 57 0.11 6.85 -5.92
CA PRO A 57 1.25 6.51 -5.10
C PRO A 57 2.57 7.04 -5.70
N GLU A 58 3.47 7.53 -4.86
CA GLU A 58 4.79 7.99 -5.30
C GLU A 58 5.62 6.86 -5.92
N ARG A 59 5.49 5.62 -5.38
CA ARG A 59 6.10 4.41 -5.95
C ARG A 59 5.27 3.18 -5.62
N PHE A 60 5.18 2.30 -6.62
CA PHE A 60 4.67 0.94 -6.44
C PHE A 60 5.73 -0.05 -6.91
N ILE A 61 6.21 -0.91 -6.00
CA ILE A 61 7.28 -1.87 -6.25
C ILE A 61 6.67 -3.26 -6.17
N GLN A 62 6.73 -4.00 -7.29
CA GLN A 62 6.37 -5.41 -7.35
C GLN A 62 7.62 -6.23 -7.64
N PHE A 63 7.80 -7.32 -6.92
CA PHE A 63 8.95 -8.19 -7.10
C PHE A 63 8.58 -9.67 -6.92
N ARG A 64 9.42 -10.54 -7.50
CA ARG A 64 9.30 -11.98 -7.36
C ARG A 64 9.95 -12.44 -6.06
N VAL A 65 9.27 -13.31 -5.32
CA VAL A 65 9.80 -13.98 -4.12
C VAL A 65 9.85 -15.49 -4.40
N SER A 66 11.05 -16.01 -4.60
CA SER A 66 11.28 -17.45 -4.84
C SER A 66 11.82 -18.08 -3.56
N TRP A 67 11.24 -19.20 -3.13
CA TRP A 67 11.64 -19.93 -1.94
C TRP A 67 11.43 -21.44 -2.12
N VAL A 68 12.03 -22.24 -1.25
CA VAL A 68 11.99 -23.70 -1.32
C VAL A 68 11.31 -24.26 -0.09
N ASP A 69 10.36 -25.18 -0.26
CA ASP A 69 9.70 -25.87 0.85
C ASP A 69 10.59 -26.97 1.47
N ASP A 70 10.09 -27.62 2.52
CA ASP A 70 10.84 -28.69 3.22
C ASP A 70 11.00 -29.96 2.38
N ALA A 71 10.20 -30.13 1.32
CA ALA A 71 10.33 -31.21 0.36
C ALA A 71 11.32 -30.89 -0.80
N GLY A 72 11.93 -29.70 -0.80
CA GLY A 72 12.85 -29.26 -1.85
C GLY A 72 12.17 -28.68 -3.10
N LYS A 73 10.84 -28.46 -3.06
CA LYS A 73 10.10 -27.88 -4.18
C LYS A 73 10.22 -26.35 -4.17
N VAL A 74 10.48 -25.78 -5.34
CA VAL A 74 10.52 -24.33 -5.54
C VAL A 74 9.11 -23.75 -5.65
N HIS A 75 8.87 -22.68 -4.91
CA HIS A 75 7.66 -21.85 -4.97
C HIS A 75 8.00 -20.44 -5.40
N VAL A 76 7.03 -19.77 -6.01
CA VAL A 76 7.17 -18.38 -6.47
C VAL A 76 5.93 -17.60 -6.03
N ASN A 77 6.15 -16.58 -5.22
CA ASN A 77 5.15 -15.63 -4.78
C ASN A 77 5.44 -14.23 -5.35
N ARG A 78 4.44 -13.35 -5.27
CA ARG A 78 4.59 -11.94 -5.56
C ARG A 78 4.76 -11.16 -4.27
N GLY A 79 5.80 -10.34 -4.22
CA GLY A 79 6.00 -9.36 -3.17
C GLY A 79 5.64 -7.96 -3.65
N TYR A 80 5.15 -7.12 -2.75
CA TYR A 80 4.73 -5.75 -3.02
C TYR A 80 5.20 -4.80 -1.93
N ARG A 81 5.55 -3.57 -2.33
CA ARG A 81 5.67 -2.42 -1.45
C ARG A 81 5.14 -1.18 -2.16
N VAL A 82 4.14 -0.53 -1.58
CA VAL A 82 3.71 0.80 -2.00
C VAL A 82 4.31 1.84 -1.04
N GLN A 83 5.01 2.78 -1.59
CA GLN A 83 5.46 4.02 -0.97
C GLN A 83 4.48 5.08 -1.44
N PHE A 84 3.41 5.27 -0.64
CA PHE A 84 2.25 5.97 -1.15
C PHE A 84 2.40 7.47 -1.11
N ASN A 85 2.76 8.02 0.04
CA ASN A 85 2.91 9.46 0.20
C ASN A 85 3.92 9.78 1.31
N SER A 86 4.88 10.65 1.03
CA SER A 86 5.95 11.07 1.94
C SER A 86 5.84 12.55 2.39
N ALA A 87 4.74 13.23 2.07
CA ALA A 87 4.60 14.68 2.30
C ALA A 87 4.82 15.10 3.77
N ILE A 88 4.52 14.21 4.73
CA ILE A 88 4.65 14.50 6.17
C ILE A 88 5.75 13.68 6.86
N GLY A 89 6.51 12.89 6.14
CA GLY A 89 7.64 12.11 6.67
C GLY A 89 7.88 10.79 5.94
N PRO A 90 8.84 9.97 6.41
CA PRO A 90 9.16 8.69 5.83
C PRO A 90 7.92 7.78 5.72
N TYR A 91 7.87 6.97 4.67
CA TYR A 91 6.78 6.00 4.51
C TYR A 91 6.75 5.05 5.71
N LYS A 92 5.57 4.79 6.24
CA LYS A 92 5.37 3.92 7.40
C LYS A 92 4.14 3.06 7.19
N GLY A 93 4.29 1.75 7.36
CA GLY A 93 3.16 0.82 7.30
C GLY A 93 3.58 -0.63 7.29
N GLY A 94 2.61 -1.53 7.57
CA GLY A 94 2.82 -2.95 7.79
C GLY A 94 3.13 -3.75 6.54
N LEU A 95 3.55 -5.01 6.78
CA LEU A 95 3.66 -6.06 5.78
C LEU A 95 2.58 -7.10 6.03
N ARG A 96 1.72 -7.36 5.03
CA ARG A 96 0.65 -8.37 5.08
C ARG A 96 1.06 -9.61 4.31
N LEU A 97 1.06 -10.77 4.97
CA LEU A 97 1.25 -12.06 4.35
C LEU A 97 -0.08 -12.82 4.35
N HIS A 98 -0.72 -12.89 3.19
CA HIS A 98 -2.01 -13.55 3.04
C HIS A 98 -2.30 -13.86 1.56
N PRO A 99 -2.90 -15.01 1.21
CA PRO A 99 -3.15 -15.38 -0.20
C PRO A 99 -4.07 -14.41 -0.96
N SER A 100 -4.84 -13.58 -0.27
CA SER A 100 -5.68 -12.54 -0.91
C SER A 100 -4.91 -11.26 -1.29
N VAL A 101 -3.61 -11.18 -1.00
CA VAL A 101 -2.82 -9.98 -1.31
C VAL A 101 -2.62 -9.85 -2.81
N THR A 102 -3.07 -8.73 -3.35
CA THR A 102 -2.91 -8.30 -4.75
C THR A 102 -2.33 -6.89 -4.81
N ALA A 103 -2.02 -6.42 -6.00
CA ALA A 103 -1.61 -5.03 -6.21
C ALA A 103 -2.68 -4.04 -5.73
N SER A 104 -3.95 -4.30 -6.07
CA SER A 104 -5.10 -3.49 -5.64
C SER A 104 -5.21 -3.42 -4.13
N VAL A 105 -5.12 -4.57 -3.43
CA VAL A 105 -5.17 -4.64 -1.96
C VAL A 105 -4.02 -3.85 -1.33
N ILE A 106 -2.81 -3.93 -1.86
CA ILE A 106 -1.67 -3.18 -1.31
C ILE A 106 -1.80 -1.68 -1.56
N LYS A 107 -2.27 -1.26 -2.74
CA LYS A 107 -2.58 0.16 -3.01
C LYS A 107 -3.67 0.69 -2.08
N PHE A 108 -4.77 -0.04 -1.95
CA PHE A 108 -5.86 0.27 -1.01
C PHE A 108 -5.34 0.51 0.40
N LEU A 109 -4.63 -0.48 0.95
CA LEU A 109 -4.10 -0.42 2.31
C LEU A 109 -3.05 0.70 2.50
N GLY A 110 -2.26 0.98 1.46
CA GLY A 110 -1.29 2.07 1.48
C GLY A 110 -1.96 3.43 1.47
N PHE A 111 -3.01 3.58 0.68
CA PHE A 111 -3.83 4.79 0.62
C PHE A 111 -4.48 5.09 1.97
N GLU A 112 -5.16 4.11 2.58
CA GLU A 112 -5.72 4.28 3.93
C GLU A 112 -4.64 4.60 4.98
N GLN A 113 -3.45 4.01 4.84
CA GLN A 113 -2.35 4.24 5.78
C GLN A 113 -1.88 5.70 5.78
N VAL A 114 -1.96 6.41 4.65
CA VAL A 114 -1.66 7.84 4.56
C VAL A 114 -2.53 8.64 5.54
N PHE A 115 -3.84 8.44 5.48
CA PHE A 115 -4.79 9.14 6.36
C PHE A 115 -4.63 8.72 7.82
N LYS A 116 -4.50 7.42 8.06
CA LYS A 116 -4.28 6.90 9.42
C LYS A 116 -3.06 7.53 10.07
N ASN A 117 -1.95 7.64 9.36
CA ASN A 117 -0.72 8.20 9.89
C ASN A 117 -0.83 9.72 10.08
N SER A 118 -1.47 10.45 9.16
CA SER A 118 -1.66 11.89 9.26
C SER A 118 -2.44 12.29 10.51
N LEU A 119 -3.41 11.48 10.92
CA LEU A 119 -4.23 11.73 12.12
C LEU A 119 -3.47 11.52 13.44
N THR A 120 -2.29 10.93 13.42
CA THR A 120 -1.47 10.78 14.63
C THR A 120 -0.74 12.05 15.04
N GLY A 121 -0.61 13.02 14.14
CA GLY A 121 0.21 14.22 14.33
C GLY A 121 1.72 13.96 14.30
N LEU A 122 2.16 12.74 14.01
CA LEU A 122 3.57 12.37 13.91
C LEU A 122 4.08 12.55 12.47
N PRO A 123 5.38 12.85 12.27
CA PRO A 123 5.97 13.04 10.94
C PRO A 123 6.17 11.68 10.23
N MET A 124 5.07 11.02 9.88
CA MET A 124 5.06 9.72 9.21
C MET A 124 4.21 9.77 7.95
N GLY A 125 4.82 9.44 6.82
CA GLY A 125 4.12 9.21 5.57
C GLY A 125 3.37 7.86 5.55
N GLY A 126 2.77 7.52 4.43
CA GLY A 126 2.00 6.28 4.25
C GLY A 126 2.70 5.31 3.33
N GLY A 127 2.79 4.05 3.77
CA GLY A 127 3.28 2.95 2.96
C GLY A 127 2.65 1.63 3.40
N LYS A 128 2.67 0.64 2.52
CA LYS A 128 2.18 -0.71 2.79
C LYS A 128 2.92 -1.74 1.94
N GLY A 129 3.05 -2.94 2.46
CA GLY A 129 3.62 -4.03 1.69
C GLY A 129 2.98 -5.36 2.02
N GLY A 130 3.43 -6.40 1.34
CA GLY A 130 2.95 -7.75 1.57
C GLY A 130 3.23 -8.71 0.43
N SER A 131 2.67 -9.89 0.58
CA SER A 131 2.78 -10.96 -0.40
C SER A 131 1.55 -11.86 -0.36
N ASP A 132 1.27 -12.51 -1.48
CA ASP A 132 0.28 -13.58 -1.61
C ASP A 132 0.72 -14.91 -0.96
N PHE A 133 1.80 -14.89 -0.19
CA PHE A 133 2.27 -16.03 0.61
C PHE A 133 1.31 -16.34 1.75
N ASP A 134 0.94 -17.61 1.88
CA ASP A 134 0.15 -18.11 3.02
C ASP A 134 1.09 -18.76 4.04
N PRO A 135 1.27 -18.16 5.24
CA PRO A 135 2.10 -18.74 6.30
C PRO A 135 1.43 -19.90 7.03
N LYS A 136 0.11 -20.10 6.85
CA LYS A 136 -0.63 -21.15 7.56
C LYS A 136 -0.16 -22.55 7.13
N GLY A 137 0.17 -23.39 8.09
CA GLY A 137 0.62 -24.75 7.84
C GLY A 137 2.04 -24.86 7.31
N ARG A 138 2.81 -23.77 7.26
CA ARG A 138 4.23 -23.75 6.92
C ARG A 138 5.10 -23.98 8.15
N SER A 139 6.23 -24.64 7.96
CA SER A 139 7.25 -24.75 9.01
C SER A 139 7.96 -23.40 9.22
N ASP A 140 8.54 -23.20 10.40
CA ASP A 140 9.36 -22.02 10.68
C ASP A 140 10.51 -21.87 9.69
N ALA A 141 11.08 -22.98 9.22
CA ALA A 141 12.16 -22.99 8.24
C ALA A 141 11.66 -22.53 6.85
N GLU A 142 10.45 -22.91 6.42
CA GLU A 142 9.84 -22.45 5.18
C GLU A 142 9.54 -20.94 5.26
N ILE A 143 8.93 -20.49 6.37
CA ILE A 143 8.65 -19.07 6.61
C ILE A 143 9.95 -18.26 6.59
N MET A 144 11.00 -18.75 7.23
CA MET A 144 12.32 -18.10 7.24
C MET A 144 12.90 -17.96 5.83
N ARG A 145 12.86 -19.02 5.02
CA ARG A 145 13.34 -18.97 3.62
C ARG A 145 12.54 -17.99 2.77
N PHE A 146 11.21 -17.97 2.96
CA PHE A 146 10.36 -16.98 2.31
C PHE A 146 10.75 -15.56 2.74
N CYS A 147 10.84 -15.28 4.05
CA CYS A 147 11.18 -13.95 4.57
C CYS A 147 12.55 -13.48 4.10
N GLN A 148 13.55 -14.34 4.07
CA GLN A 148 14.88 -14.03 3.55
C GLN A 148 14.83 -13.61 2.08
N SER A 149 14.10 -14.36 1.25
CA SER A 149 13.92 -14.02 -0.16
C SER A 149 13.17 -12.70 -0.34
N PHE A 150 12.07 -12.51 0.42
CA PHE A 150 11.30 -11.28 0.41
C PHE A 150 12.14 -10.06 0.79
N MET A 151 12.87 -10.14 1.89
CA MET A 151 13.71 -9.04 2.37
C MET A 151 14.91 -8.77 1.47
N THR A 152 15.49 -9.80 0.83
CA THR A 152 16.56 -9.63 -0.17
C THR A 152 16.10 -8.77 -1.36
N ALA A 153 14.82 -8.86 -1.74
CA ALA A 153 14.26 -8.03 -2.79
C ALA A 153 13.88 -6.62 -2.29
N LEU A 154 13.44 -6.51 -1.02
CA LEU A 154 12.87 -5.28 -0.47
C LEU A 154 13.91 -4.32 0.12
N TYR A 155 15.02 -4.83 0.70
CA TYR A 155 15.93 -4.04 1.58
C TYR A 155 16.47 -2.76 0.94
N ARG A 156 16.59 -2.73 -0.39
CA ARG A 156 17.11 -1.56 -1.13
C ARG A 156 16.19 -0.34 -1.11
N TYR A 157 14.93 -0.55 -0.74
CA TYR A 157 13.88 0.47 -0.79
C TYR A 157 13.45 0.95 0.59
N ILE A 158 13.95 0.31 1.65
CA ILE A 158 13.57 0.59 3.04
C ILE A 158 14.77 1.14 3.84
N GLY A 159 14.46 1.86 4.89
CA GLY A 159 15.46 2.44 5.79
C GLY A 159 14.82 3.40 6.78
N PRO A 160 15.53 3.76 7.87
CA PRO A 160 14.93 4.53 8.96
C PRO A 160 14.43 5.91 8.54
N ASP A 161 15.06 6.51 7.55
CA ASP A 161 14.72 7.86 7.08
C ASP A 161 13.94 7.86 5.74
N VAL A 162 13.65 6.69 5.18
CA VAL A 162 12.99 6.55 3.89
C VAL A 162 11.67 5.81 4.02
N ASP A 163 11.71 4.57 4.49
CA ASP A 163 10.54 3.69 4.56
C ASP A 163 10.70 2.67 5.69
N VAL A 164 9.81 2.70 6.66
CA VAL A 164 9.86 1.86 7.86
C VAL A 164 8.72 0.86 7.87
N PRO A 165 8.95 -0.41 7.46
CA PRO A 165 7.98 -1.47 7.59
C PRO A 165 7.61 -1.77 9.05
N ALA A 166 6.40 -2.30 9.25
CA ALA A 166 5.89 -2.74 10.54
C ALA A 166 5.10 -4.05 10.39
N GLY A 167 4.70 -4.66 11.51
CA GLY A 167 3.78 -5.79 11.48
C GLY A 167 2.36 -5.36 11.09
N ASP A 168 1.59 -6.28 10.48
CA ASP A 168 0.18 -6.14 10.16
C ASP A 168 -0.62 -7.33 10.72
N ILE A 169 -1.48 -7.96 9.93
CA ILE A 169 -2.20 -9.18 10.32
C ILE A 169 -1.20 -10.34 10.50
N ASP A 170 -1.43 -11.17 11.53
CA ASP A 170 -0.61 -12.31 11.93
C ASP A 170 0.83 -11.97 12.41
N ARG A 171 0.87 -11.05 13.36
CA ARG A 171 2.11 -10.61 14.03
C ARG A 171 2.96 -11.75 14.64
N LYS A 172 2.38 -12.95 14.82
CA LYS A 172 3.08 -14.11 15.42
C LYS A 172 3.99 -14.84 14.42
N SER A 173 3.92 -14.54 13.13
CA SER A 173 4.65 -15.26 12.09
C SER A 173 5.85 -14.50 11.51
N VAL A 174 6.15 -13.28 11.95
CA VAL A 174 7.14 -12.40 11.31
C VAL A 174 8.13 -11.77 12.30
N VAL A 175 8.17 -12.27 13.53
CA VAL A 175 9.17 -11.83 14.52
C VAL A 175 10.02 -12.99 14.95
#